data_149497f196b9ff10e5fc586cbfa08f3f
#
_entry.id   149497f196b9ff10e5fc586cbfa08f3f
#
_cell.length_a   1.000
_cell.length_b   1.000
_cell.length_c   1.000
_cell.angle_alpha   90.00
_cell.angle_beta   90.00
_cell.angle_gamma   90.00
#
_symmetry.space_group_name_H-M   'P 1'
#
loop_
_entity.id
_entity.type
_entity.pdbx_description
1 polymer ?
#
loop_
_entity_poly.entity_id
_entity_poly.type
_entity_poly.pdbx_seq_one_letter_code
_entity_poly.pdbx_strand_id
1 'polypeptide(L)'
;MNGLRERGCAQRPRPARATAAARLGTLLTALLPVAAPALAAGYPPPVEGDFILKDFRFASGESLPQLRIHYRTFGQPRADASGVVRNAVLIMHGTGGSGGSLVREEFAGELFGPGQPLDTTRYFIVLPDGIGHGRSSKPSDGLRGHFPHYGYNDMVQAQYLLLTQGLKVNHARLIMGTSMGGMHTWLWGEQHPQFMDALMPLASLPAQISGRNRVWRRTIIDAIRHDPDWKGGEYQAEPPSLRTALEMLWLMGSNPVLRYQEAPNLARADEVIDAYVAHGMQTEDANDLLYALAASSDYDPGPGLAKIAAPLMAVNSADDLINPPELGILEREIGRVPHGRAAVIPFRENTHGHGSHTHAVLWKQHLDELLRSPQR
;
A
#
# COMPACT_ATOMS: atom_id res chain seq x y z
N MET A 1 -21.20 -16.32 72.44
CA MET A 1 -21.55 -17.76 72.70
C MET A 1 -20.87 -18.54 71.59
N ASN A 2 -19.78 -19.10 71.95
CA ASN A 2 -19.43 -20.57 71.96
C ASN A 2 -19.36 -21.15 70.56
N GLY A 3 -18.31 -21.75 70.10
CA GLY A 3 -17.03 -22.24 70.71
C GLY A 3 -16.37 -23.08 69.65
N LEU A 4 -15.11 -22.86 69.45
CA LEU A 4 -13.96 -23.77 69.62
C LEU A 4 -14.17 -25.28 69.35
N ARG A 5 -13.36 -25.88 68.49
CA ARG A 5 -12.27 -26.79 68.83
C ARG A 5 -11.59 -27.35 67.62
N GLU A 6 -10.35 -27.05 67.56
CA GLU A 6 -9.13 -27.78 67.25
C GLU A 6 -9.15 -29.28 67.57
N ARG A 7 -8.38 -30.02 66.83
CA ARG A 7 -7.36 -31.06 67.13
C ARG A 7 -7.03 -31.80 65.85
N GLY A 8 -5.82 -32.04 65.43
CA GLY A 8 -4.57 -32.24 66.08
C GLY A 8 -3.91 -33.50 65.57
N CYS A 9 -2.70 -33.35 65.09
CA CYS A 9 -1.56 -34.26 65.26
C CYS A 9 -1.60 -35.71 64.73
N ALA A 10 -0.69 -36.14 63.87
CA ALA A 10 0.49 -36.95 64.33
C ALA A 10 1.38 -37.39 63.15
N GLN A 11 2.65 -37.40 63.43
CA GLN A 11 3.82 -37.64 62.62
C GLN A 11 4.24 -39.14 62.55
N ARG A 12 4.94 -39.49 61.40
CA ARG A 12 6.15 -40.35 61.29
C ARG A 12 5.99 -41.88 61.12
N PRO A 13 7.07 -42.57 60.68
CA PRO A 13 8.22 -42.24 59.78
C PRO A 13 8.53 -43.33 58.73
N ARG A 14 9.65 -43.09 58.01
CA ARG A 14 10.34 -43.90 56.97
C ARG A 14 10.74 -45.35 57.38
N PRO A 15 11.07 -46.22 56.37
CA PRO A 15 12.48 -46.38 56.05
C PRO A 15 12.79 -46.53 54.55
N ALA A 16 14.07 -46.22 54.26
CA ALA A 16 14.75 -46.36 53.00
C ALA A 16 15.08 -47.81 52.61
N ARG A 17 15.08 -48.10 51.31
CA ARG A 17 15.95 -49.16 50.72
C ARG A 17 16.42 -48.71 49.36
N ALA A 18 17.71 -48.68 49.23
CA ALA A 18 18.44 -48.52 47.98
C ALA A 18 18.49 -49.83 47.21
N THR A 19 18.39 -49.75 45.86
CA THR A 19 19.06 -50.72 44.99
C THR A 19 19.20 -50.21 43.56
N ALA A 20 20.44 -50.19 43.14
CA ALA A 20 21.02 -50.47 41.83
C ALA A 20 20.59 -49.63 40.59
N ALA A 21 21.62 -48.95 40.12
CA ALA A 21 21.73 -48.30 38.84
C ALA A 21 21.64 -49.28 37.66
N ALA A 22 20.75 -48.98 36.71
CA ALA A 22 20.89 -49.43 35.32
C ALA A 22 20.89 -48.16 34.43
N ARG A 23 22.06 -47.83 33.86
CA ARG A 23 22.19 -46.80 32.83
C ARG A 23 21.61 -47.35 31.53
N LEU A 24 20.41 -46.91 31.15
CA LEU A 24 19.91 -47.03 29.79
C LEU A 24 20.18 -45.66 29.13
N GLY A 25 21.12 -45.62 28.20
CA GLY A 25 21.36 -44.48 27.36
C GLY A 25 20.21 -44.30 26.37
N THR A 26 19.39 -43.28 26.59
CA THR A 26 18.36 -42.88 25.64
C THR A 26 19.04 -41.92 24.64
N LEU A 27 19.27 -42.39 23.41
CA LEU A 27 19.59 -41.52 22.27
C LEU A 27 18.36 -40.61 22.06
N LEU A 28 18.49 -39.35 22.42
CA LEU A 28 17.56 -38.31 22.04
C LEU A 28 17.87 -37.94 20.57
N THR A 29 17.19 -38.57 19.63
CA THR A 29 17.11 -38.11 18.25
C THR A 29 16.33 -36.80 18.27
N ALA A 30 17.04 -35.67 18.17
CA ALA A 30 16.43 -34.39 17.93
C ALA A 30 15.76 -34.42 16.55
N LEU A 31 14.45 -34.60 16.54
CA LEU A 31 13.63 -34.26 15.35
C LEU A 31 13.70 -32.74 15.18
N LEU A 32 14.56 -32.28 14.26
CA LEU A 32 14.44 -30.96 13.69
C LEU A 32 13.05 -30.87 13.07
N PRO A 33 12.27 -29.82 13.38
CA PRO A 33 11.03 -29.58 12.67
C PRO A 33 11.40 -29.30 11.20
N VAL A 34 11.06 -30.23 10.30
CA VAL A 34 11.02 -29.96 8.87
C VAL A 34 9.91 -28.91 8.72
N ALA A 35 10.31 -27.65 8.53
CA ALA A 35 9.40 -26.60 8.11
C ALA A 35 8.74 -27.10 6.81
N ALA A 36 7.45 -27.40 6.87
CA ALA A 36 6.67 -27.66 5.67
C ALA A 36 6.89 -26.47 4.75
N PRO A 37 7.22 -26.67 3.45
CA PRO A 37 7.26 -25.56 2.52
C PRO A 37 5.87 -24.93 2.56
N ALA A 38 5.77 -23.66 2.96
CA ALA A 38 4.61 -22.86 2.67
C ALA A 38 4.36 -23.06 1.17
N LEU A 39 3.13 -23.39 0.78
CA LEU A 39 2.72 -23.46 -0.61
C LEU A 39 3.23 -22.16 -1.25
N ALA A 40 4.29 -22.29 -2.04
CA ALA A 40 4.94 -21.14 -2.64
C ALA A 40 3.91 -20.46 -3.54
N ALA A 41 3.62 -19.20 -3.27
CA ALA A 41 2.97 -18.33 -4.24
C ALA A 41 3.59 -18.69 -5.60
N GLY A 42 2.78 -18.85 -6.66
CA GLY A 42 3.24 -19.35 -7.95
C GLY A 42 4.34 -18.47 -8.64
N TYR A 43 4.97 -17.55 -7.89
CA TYR A 43 6.03 -16.63 -8.31
C TYR A 43 7.14 -16.57 -7.22
N PRO A 44 8.40 -16.20 -7.57
CA PRO A 44 9.52 -16.15 -6.64
C PRO A 44 9.31 -15.05 -5.57
N PRO A 45 9.98 -15.14 -4.41
CA PRO A 45 10.01 -14.05 -3.45
C PRO A 45 10.63 -12.78 -4.05
N PRO A 46 10.25 -11.58 -3.57
CA PRO A 46 10.85 -10.34 -4.02
C PRO A 46 12.33 -10.21 -3.63
N VAL A 47 13.09 -9.51 -4.46
CA VAL A 47 14.38 -8.95 -4.07
C VAL A 47 14.13 -7.55 -3.54
N GLU A 48 14.51 -7.27 -2.29
CA GLU A 48 14.36 -5.96 -1.66
C GLU A 48 15.66 -5.15 -1.78
N GLY A 49 15.52 -3.82 -1.85
CA GLY A 49 16.64 -2.89 -1.88
C GLY A 49 16.26 -1.49 -1.47
N ASP A 50 17.27 -0.69 -1.19
CA ASP A 50 17.15 0.73 -0.88
C ASP A 50 17.92 1.55 -1.92
N PHE A 51 17.30 2.59 -2.44
CA PHE A 51 17.93 3.59 -3.28
C PHE A 51 18.03 4.91 -2.53
N ILE A 52 19.25 5.42 -2.35
CA ILE A 52 19.51 6.67 -1.62
C ILE A 52 19.69 7.81 -2.60
N LEU A 53 18.75 8.73 -2.60
CA LEU A 53 18.82 10.00 -3.31
C LEU A 53 19.57 11.01 -2.42
N LYS A 54 20.72 11.49 -2.91
CA LYS A 54 21.49 12.50 -2.20
C LYS A 54 21.00 13.90 -2.52
N ASP A 55 20.95 14.77 -1.50
CA ASP A 55 20.59 16.18 -1.60
C ASP A 55 19.27 16.41 -2.36
N PHE A 56 18.27 15.56 -2.06
CA PHE A 56 16.96 15.63 -2.73
C PHE A 56 16.24 16.91 -2.36
N ARG A 57 15.85 17.68 -3.37
CA ARG A 57 15.11 18.94 -3.22
C ARG A 57 13.63 18.70 -3.53
N PHE A 58 12.78 19.05 -2.56
CA PHE A 58 11.34 19.01 -2.69
C PHE A 58 10.79 20.26 -3.37
N ALA A 59 9.62 20.15 -3.98
CA ALA A 59 8.93 21.28 -4.59
C ALA A 59 8.61 22.41 -3.59
N SER A 60 8.52 22.07 -2.29
CA SER A 60 8.41 23.05 -1.18
C SER A 60 9.62 23.97 -1.02
N GLY A 61 10.76 23.63 -1.64
CA GLY A 61 12.05 24.31 -1.47
C GLY A 61 12.92 23.72 -0.35
N GLU A 62 12.37 22.82 0.46
CA GLU A 62 13.09 22.08 1.49
C GLU A 62 13.97 20.99 0.86
N SER A 63 14.89 20.41 1.63
CA SER A 63 15.76 19.34 1.13
C SER A 63 16.09 18.33 2.21
N LEU A 64 16.41 17.09 1.76
CA LEU A 64 17.01 16.06 2.61
C LEU A 64 18.38 15.69 2.05
N PRO A 65 19.43 15.62 2.90
CA PRO A 65 20.74 15.14 2.49
C PRO A 65 20.72 13.70 1.95
N GLN A 66 19.82 12.88 2.50
CA GLN A 66 19.59 11.51 2.07
C GLN A 66 18.10 11.19 2.13
N LEU A 67 17.50 10.94 0.98
CA LEU A 67 16.14 10.42 0.86
C LEU A 67 16.23 8.95 0.44
N ARG A 68 15.85 8.04 1.33
CA ARG A 68 15.77 6.59 1.06
C ARG A 68 14.46 6.27 0.39
N ILE A 69 14.52 5.57 -0.75
CA ILE A 69 13.39 4.91 -1.40
C ILE A 69 13.61 3.41 -1.30
N HIS A 70 12.82 2.75 -0.47
CA HIS A 70 12.78 1.30 -0.38
C HIS A 70 11.97 0.74 -1.54
N TYR A 71 12.37 -0.41 -2.07
CA TYR A 71 11.65 -1.06 -3.17
C TYR A 71 11.76 -2.58 -3.12
N ARG A 72 10.84 -3.23 -3.81
CA ARG A 72 10.84 -4.67 -4.07
C ARG A 72 10.83 -4.89 -5.58
N THR A 73 11.56 -5.92 -6.03
CA THR A 73 11.57 -6.30 -7.44
C THR A 73 11.30 -7.78 -7.62
N PHE A 74 10.69 -8.11 -8.77
CA PHE A 74 10.50 -9.48 -9.25
C PHE A 74 11.00 -9.57 -10.69
N GLY A 75 11.54 -10.74 -11.07
CA GLY A 75 12.12 -10.93 -12.39
C GLY A 75 13.41 -10.16 -12.63
N GLN A 76 13.79 -9.97 -13.89
CA GLN A 76 15.02 -9.30 -14.28
C GLN A 76 14.77 -8.33 -15.44
N PRO A 77 15.44 -7.16 -15.49
CA PRO A 77 15.34 -6.25 -16.62
C PRO A 77 15.94 -6.88 -17.89
N ARG A 78 15.29 -6.67 -19.02
CA ARG A 78 15.74 -7.13 -20.32
C ARG A 78 15.79 -5.97 -21.30
N ALA A 79 17.00 -5.64 -21.73
CA ALA A 79 17.22 -4.64 -22.76
C ALA A 79 17.24 -5.29 -24.16
N ASP A 80 16.74 -4.53 -25.13
CA ASP A 80 16.87 -4.88 -26.55
C ASP A 80 18.30 -4.56 -27.07
N ALA A 81 18.52 -4.81 -28.37
CA ALA A 81 19.81 -4.56 -29.00
C ALA A 81 20.23 -3.07 -28.97
N SER A 82 19.31 -2.14 -28.79
CA SER A 82 19.58 -0.71 -28.67
C SER A 82 19.84 -0.28 -27.22
N GLY A 83 19.77 -1.22 -26.26
CA GLY A 83 19.96 -0.95 -24.83
C GLY A 83 18.71 -0.41 -24.13
N VAL A 84 17.53 -0.48 -24.77
CA VAL A 84 16.27 -0.06 -24.16
C VAL A 84 15.66 -1.23 -23.40
N VAL A 85 15.35 -1.02 -22.10
CA VAL A 85 14.64 -2.01 -21.29
C VAL A 85 13.18 -2.09 -21.77
N ARG A 86 12.72 -3.30 -22.14
CA ARG A 86 11.41 -3.50 -22.76
C ARG A 86 10.38 -4.21 -21.87
N ASN A 87 10.77 -4.63 -20.69
CA ASN A 87 9.92 -5.45 -19.84
C ASN A 87 9.71 -4.89 -18.41
N ALA A 88 10.13 -3.68 -18.15
CA ALA A 88 9.96 -3.10 -16.82
C ALA A 88 8.50 -2.69 -16.57
N VAL A 89 8.00 -2.99 -15.37
CA VAL A 89 6.66 -2.63 -14.88
C VAL A 89 6.80 -1.95 -13.54
N LEU A 90 6.32 -0.71 -13.42
CA LEU A 90 6.23 0.00 -12.16
C LEU A 90 4.80 -0.12 -11.62
N ILE A 91 4.66 -0.55 -10.37
CA ILE A 91 3.35 -0.61 -9.68
C ILE A 91 3.42 0.16 -8.37
N MET A 92 2.56 1.15 -8.22
CA MET A 92 2.54 2.09 -7.08
C MET A 92 1.34 1.82 -6.18
N HIS A 93 1.57 1.84 -4.86
CA HIS A 93 0.57 1.55 -3.84
C HIS A 93 -0.34 2.75 -3.51
N GLY A 94 -1.43 2.51 -2.77
CA GLY A 94 -2.35 3.53 -2.24
C GLY A 94 -1.85 4.18 -0.94
N THR A 95 -2.53 5.24 -0.49
CA THR A 95 -2.15 6.10 0.66
C THR A 95 -1.88 5.33 1.95
N GLY A 96 -2.64 4.30 2.29
CA GLY A 96 -2.43 3.51 3.51
C GLY A 96 -1.54 2.28 3.29
N GLY A 97 -0.72 2.23 2.23
CA GLY A 97 0.02 1.04 1.88
C GLY A 97 1.52 1.24 1.72
N SER A 98 2.14 0.21 1.16
CA SER A 98 3.54 0.18 0.75
C SER A 98 3.67 -0.74 -0.48
N GLY A 99 4.81 -0.82 -1.12
CA GLY A 99 5.06 -1.82 -2.15
C GLY A 99 4.81 -3.26 -1.65
N GLY A 100 5.07 -3.51 -0.36
CA GLY A 100 4.78 -4.79 0.28
C GLY A 100 3.29 -5.13 0.37
N SER A 101 2.42 -4.14 0.49
CA SER A 101 0.97 -4.36 0.57
C SER A 101 0.35 -4.87 -0.74
N LEU A 102 1.08 -4.78 -1.86
CA LEU A 102 0.70 -5.33 -3.15
C LEU A 102 1.09 -6.82 -3.30
N VAL A 103 1.96 -7.33 -2.41
CA VAL A 103 2.38 -8.74 -2.41
C VAL A 103 1.40 -9.57 -1.58
N ARG A 104 0.20 -9.73 -2.12
CA ARG A 104 -0.91 -10.50 -1.52
C ARG A 104 -1.58 -11.38 -2.57
N GLU A 105 -2.33 -12.38 -2.14
CA GLU A 105 -2.99 -13.33 -3.05
C GLU A 105 -3.94 -12.64 -4.03
N GLU A 106 -4.74 -11.68 -3.55
CA GLU A 106 -5.76 -11.00 -4.35
C GLU A 106 -5.16 -10.06 -5.41
N PHE A 107 -3.87 -9.71 -5.30
CA PHE A 107 -3.18 -8.85 -6.25
C PHE A 107 -2.03 -9.59 -6.94
N ALA A 108 -0.91 -9.84 -6.25
CA ALA A 108 0.25 -10.51 -6.83
C ALA A 108 -0.05 -11.98 -7.19
N GLY A 109 -0.85 -12.69 -6.39
CA GLY A 109 -1.30 -14.05 -6.68
C GLY A 109 -2.09 -14.18 -7.98
N GLU A 110 -2.82 -13.11 -8.35
CA GLU A 110 -3.61 -13.03 -9.58
C GLU A 110 -2.82 -12.53 -10.81
N LEU A 111 -1.63 -11.93 -10.61
CA LEU A 111 -0.92 -11.21 -11.66
C LEU A 111 0.47 -11.76 -11.98
N PHE A 112 1.22 -12.30 -11.00
CA PHE A 112 2.68 -12.49 -11.10
C PHE A 112 3.12 -13.91 -11.45
N GLY A 113 2.23 -14.89 -11.34
CA GLY A 113 2.52 -16.30 -11.63
C GLY A 113 2.72 -16.58 -13.12
N PRO A 114 3.23 -17.78 -13.46
CA PRO A 114 3.43 -18.21 -14.86
C PRO A 114 2.13 -18.12 -15.66
N GLY A 115 2.20 -17.45 -16.82
CA GLY A 115 1.06 -17.26 -17.72
C GLY A 115 0.06 -16.19 -17.29
N GLN A 116 0.24 -15.56 -16.13
CA GLN A 116 -0.57 -14.44 -15.69
C GLN A 116 -0.15 -13.12 -16.36
N PRO A 117 -0.97 -12.05 -16.31
CA PRO A 117 -0.71 -10.81 -17.05
C PRO A 117 0.67 -10.19 -16.84
N LEU A 118 1.20 -10.27 -15.62
CA LEU A 118 2.51 -9.73 -15.23
C LEU A 118 3.47 -10.84 -14.77
N ASP A 119 3.45 -11.97 -15.47
CA ASP A 119 4.33 -13.12 -15.24
C ASP A 119 5.79 -12.71 -15.01
N THR A 120 6.32 -12.98 -13.81
CA THR A 120 7.67 -12.59 -13.36
C THR A 120 8.79 -13.26 -14.13
N THR A 121 8.50 -14.30 -14.92
CA THR A 121 9.47 -14.88 -15.88
C THR A 121 9.65 -14.02 -17.12
N ARG A 122 8.71 -13.10 -17.38
CA ARG A 122 8.67 -12.22 -18.56
C ARG A 122 8.94 -10.77 -18.21
N TYR A 123 8.41 -10.29 -17.08
CA TYR A 123 8.46 -8.89 -16.66
C TYR A 123 9.44 -8.66 -15.51
N PHE A 124 10.02 -7.48 -15.48
CA PHE A 124 10.75 -6.93 -14.36
C PHE A 124 9.82 -5.96 -13.61
N ILE A 125 9.25 -6.44 -12.51
CA ILE A 125 8.26 -5.69 -11.72
C ILE A 125 8.97 -4.95 -10.61
N VAL A 126 8.66 -3.66 -10.44
CA VAL A 126 9.20 -2.77 -9.41
C VAL A 126 8.07 -2.24 -8.56
N LEU A 127 8.11 -2.49 -7.26
CA LEU A 127 7.15 -2.04 -6.26
C LEU A 127 7.87 -1.13 -5.24
N PRO A 128 7.95 0.19 -5.47
CA PRO A 128 8.54 1.10 -4.49
C PRO A 128 7.60 1.35 -3.32
N ASP A 129 8.17 1.61 -2.15
CA ASP A 129 7.49 2.33 -1.09
C ASP A 129 7.59 3.83 -1.41
N GLY A 130 6.47 4.55 -1.37
CA GLY A 130 6.47 6.00 -1.60
C GLY A 130 7.17 6.78 -0.49
N ILE A 131 7.58 8.03 -0.75
CA ILE A 131 8.03 8.95 0.30
C ILE A 131 6.94 9.00 1.39
N GLY A 132 7.32 8.93 2.65
CA GLY A 132 6.37 8.93 3.77
C GLY A 132 5.69 7.59 4.05
N HIS A 133 6.08 6.49 3.37
CA HIS A 133 5.41 5.19 3.48
C HIS A 133 6.40 4.04 3.63
N GLY A 134 5.92 2.97 4.24
CA GLY A 134 6.64 1.71 4.35
C GLY A 134 8.04 1.85 4.97
N ARG A 135 9.07 1.44 4.24
CA ARG A 135 10.47 1.54 4.65
C ARG A 135 11.23 2.67 3.93
N SER A 136 10.56 3.47 3.09
CA SER A 136 11.11 4.72 2.56
C SER A 136 11.22 5.77 3.68
N SER A 137 12.02 6.83 3.45
CA SER A 137 12.12 7.93 4.41
C SER A 137 10.75 8.54 4.72
N LYS A 138 10.45 8.74 5.99
CA LYS A 138 9.17 9.20 6.50
C LYS A 138 9.30 9.99 7.80
N PRO A 139 8.31 10.79 8.22
CA PRO A 139 8.34 11.57 9.43
C PRO A 139 8.73 10.79 10.68
N SER A 140 8.15 9.61 10.88
CA SER A 140 8.40 8.74 12.05
C SER A 140 9.83 8.18 12.12
N ASP A 141 10.65 8.29 11.06
CA ASP A 141 12.06 7.88 11.06
C ASP A 141 12.98 8.82 11.90
N GLY A 142 12.42 9.84 12.59
CA GLY A 142 13.14 10.70 13.52
C GLY A 142 13.01 12.20 13.27
N LEU A 143 12.68 12.66 12.06
CA LEU A 143 12.45 14.07 11.77
C LEU A 143 11.07 14.56 12.21
N ARG A 144 10.12 13.65 12.40
CA ARG A 144 8.79 13.93 12.93
C ARG A 144 8.12 15.13 12.22
N GLY A 145 7.65 16.15 12.98
CA GLY A 145 7.06 17.36 12.46
C GLY A 145 8.01 18.24 11.65
N HIS A 146 9.31 17.94 11.64
CA HIS A 146 10.33 18.63 10.84
C HIS A 146 10.70 17.90 9.54
N PHE A 147 9.99 16.83 9.19
CA PHE A 147 10.18 16.17 7.91
C PHE A 147 9.78 17.15 6.78
N PRO A 148 10.55 17.24 5.66
CA PRO A 148 10.21 18.14 4.57
C PRO A 148 8.81 17.88 4.02
N HIS A 149 8.09 18.95 3.68
CA HIS A 149 6.81 18.86 3.02
C HIS A 149 7.00 18.36 1.59
N TYR A 150 6.38 17.24 1.26
CA TYR A 150 6.44 16.64 -0.07
C TYR A 150 5.06 16.59 -0.70
N GLY A 151 5.04 16.56 -2.03
CA GLY A 151 3.85 16.38 -2.84
C GLY A 151 3.91 15.11 -3.70
N TYR A 152 2.84 14.85 -4.44
CA TYR A 152 2.79 13.74 -5.39
C TYR A 152 3.79 13.93 -6.54
N ASN A 153 4.06 15.18 -6.93
CA ASN A 153 5.10 15.48 -7.92
C ASN A 153 6.49 15.06 -7.43
N ASP A 154 6.81 15.29 -6.15
CA ASP A 154 8.07 14.83 -5.55
C ASP A 154 8.15 13.30 -5.51
N MET A 155 7.03 12.62 -5.20
CA MET A 155 6.96 11.16 -5.17
C MET A 155 7.19 10.56 -6.56
N VAL A 156 6.58 11.13 -7.62
CA VAL A 156 6.80 10.72 -9.01
C VAL A 156 8.26 10.95 -9.43
N GLN A 157 8.84 12.10 -9.06
CA GLN A 157 10.25 12.40 -9.34
C GLN A 157 11.18 11.39 -8.66
N ALA A 158 10.94 11.03 -7.39
CA ALA A 158 11.74 10.04 -6.69
C ALA A 158 11.62 8.64 -7.33
N GLN A 159 10.44 8.25 -7.77
CA GLN A 159 10.20 6.99 -8.51
C GLN A 159 10.92 7.00 -9.86
N TYR A 160 10.92 8.11 -10.60
CA TYR A 160 11.64 8.27 -11.85
C TYR A 160 13.15 8.10 -11.64
N LEU A 161 13.71 8.72 -10.60
CA LEU A 161 15.12 8.60 -10.25
C LEU A 161 15.48 7.18 -9.79
N LEU A 162 14.61 6.51 -9.02
CA LEU A 162 14.78 5.10 -8.68
C LEU A 162 14.89 4.24 -9.95
N LEU A 163 13.97 4.39 -10.90
CA LEU A 163 14.02 3.59 -12.14
C LEU A 163 15.27 3.90 -12.95
N THR A 164 15.56 5.17 -13.21
CA THR A 164 16.61 5.58 -14.15
C THR A 164 18.01 5.48 -13.55
N GLN A 165 18.20 5.96 -12.31
CA GLN A 165 19.51 6.00 -11.67
C GLN A 165 19.78 4.80 -10.77
N GLY A 166 18.76 4.29 -10.08
CA GLY A 166 18.90 3.14 -9.19
C GLY A 166 18.92 1.82 -9.96
N LEU A 167 17.89 1.57 -10.76
CA LEU A 167 17.65 0.29 -11.43
C LEU A 167 18.09 0.27 -12.89
N LYS A 168 18.58 1.39 -13.45
CA LYS A 168 19.01 1.53 -14.83
C LYS A 168 17.92 1.19 -15.86
N VAL A 169 16.67 1.41 -15.49
CA VAL A 169 15.51 1.29 -16.36
C VAL A 169 15.32 2.61 -17.10
N ASN A 170 15.44 2.60 -18.41
CA ASN A 170 15.32 3.78 -19.28
C ASN A 170 13.99 3.83 -20.05
N HIS A 171 13.17 2.78 -19.95
CA HIS A 171 11.83 2.71 -20.50
C HIS A 171 11.01 1.66 -19.75
N ALA A 172 9.70 1.87 -19.60
CA ALA A 172 8.78 0.96 -18.93
C ALA A 172 7.74 0.40 -19.90
N ARG A 173 7.51 -0.92 -19.86
CA ARG A 173 6.39 -1.55 -20.57
C ARG A 173 5.05 -1.07 -20.02
N LEU A 174 4.98 -0.88 -18.70
CA LEU A 174 3.76 -0.48 -18.02
C LEU A 174 4.09 0.36 -16.77
N ILE A 175 3.35 1.42 -16.57
CA ILE A 175 3.26 2.11 -15.29
C ILE A 175 1.82 2.05 -14.83
N MET A 176 1.61 1.51 -13.62
CA MET A 176 0.28 1.40 -13.02
C MET A 176 0.32 1.69 -11.52
N GLY A 177 -0.82 1.91 -10.95
CA GLY A 177 -0.92 2.10 -9.51
C GLY A 177 -2.35 2.13 -9.01
N THR A 178 -2.50 2.01 -7.71
CA THR A 178 -3.77 1.91 -7.02
C THR A 178 -4.02 3.16 -6.18
N SER A 179 -5.20 3.78 -6.25
CA SER A 179 -5.57 4.95 -5.44
C SER A 179 -4.55 6.10 -5.58
N MET A 180 -3.77 6.40 -4.55
CA MET A 180 -2.63 7.34 -4.63
C MET A 180 -1.69 6.98 -5.79
N GLY A 181 -1.29 5.71 -5.91
CA GLY A 181 -0.48 5.23 -7.03
C GLY A 181 -1.18 5.37 -8.39
N GLY A 182 -2.51 5.27 -8.43
CA GLY A 182 -3.31 5.60 -9.60
C GLY A 182 -3.23 7.08 -9.96
N MET A 183 -3.26 7.98 -8.96
CA MET A 183 -3.02 9.41 -9.15
C MET A 183 -1.61 9.69 -9.66
N HIS A 184 -0.59 9.01 -9.12
CA HIS A 184 0.78 9.08 -9.66
C HIS A 184 0.86 8.59 -11.10
N THR A 185 0.09 7.58 -11.50
CA THR A 185 0.09 7.06 -12.88
C THR A 185 -0.35 8.13 -13.89
N TRP A 186 -1.33 8.98 -13.54
CA TRP A 186 -1.70 10.12 -14.38
C TRP A 186 -0.55 11.12 -14.51
N LEU A 187 0.10 11.48 -13.39
CA LEU A 187 1.25 12.40 -13.38
C LEU A 187 2.45 11.84 -14.16
N TRP A 188 2.70 10.53 -14.08
CA TRP A 188 3.73 9.87 -14.87
C TRP A 188 3.51 10.04 -16.38
N GLY A 189 2.29 9.83 -16.84
CA GLY A 189 1.95 10.00 -18.26
C GLY A 189 2.13 11.42 -18.75
N GLU A 190 1.86 12.40 -17.90
CA GLU A 190 1.98 13.83 -18.19
C GLU A 190 3.43 14.32 -18.16
N GLN A 191 4.20 13.89 -17.13
CA GLN A 191 5.56 14.40 -16.91
C GLN A 191 6.61 13.67 -17.74
N HIS A 192 6.37 12.38 -18.06
CA HIS A 192 7.32 11.53 -18.78
C HIS A 192 6.66 10.80 -19.95
N PRO A 193 5.98 11.50 -20.90
CA PRO A 193 5.09 10.88 -21.90
C PRO A 193 5.76 9.90 -22.84
N GLN A 194 7.10 9.89 -22.95
CA GLN A 194 7.87 8.98 -23.79
C GLN A 194 8.51 7.81 -23.01
N PHE A 195 8.31 7.76 -21.69
CA PHE A 195 9.01 6.79 -20.84
C PHE A 195 8.32 5.42 -20.76
N MET A 196 7.07 5.30 -21.23
CA MET A 196 6.30 4.06 -21.09
C MET A 196 5.49 3.72 -22.34
N ASP A 197 5.20 2.41 -22.49
CA ASP A 197 4.31 1.89 -23.53
C ASP A 197 2.84 1.95 -23.14
N ALA A 198 2.52 1.86 -21.84
CA ALA A 198 1.14 1.78 -21.36
C ALA A 198 0.99 2.36 -19.93
N LEU A 199 -0.22 2.84 -19.62
CA LEU A 199 -0.60 3.40 -18.32
C LEU A 199 -1.91 2.77 -17.82
N MET A 200 -1.94 2.39 -16.52
CA MET A 200 -3.17 1.86 -15.91
C MET A 200 -3.41 2.46 -14.53
N PRO A 201 -4.04 3.65 -14.44
CA PRO A 201 -4.49 4.20 -13.17
C PRO A 201 -5.72 3.46 -12.65
N LEU A 202 -5.66 2.94 -11.41
CA LEU A 202 -6.76 2.27 -10.73
C LEU A 202 -7.29 3.13 -9.59
N ALA A 203 -8.62 3.17 -9.42
CA ALA A 203 -9.33 3.84 -8.33
C ALA A 203 -8.87 5.30 -8.13
N SER A 204 -8.81 6.07 -9.22
CA SER A 204 -8.38 7.47 -9.22
C SER A 204 -9.08 8.28 -10.31
N LEU A 205 -9.13 9.59 -10.15
CA LEU A 205 -9.74 10.50 -11.11
C LEU A 205 -8.68 11.44 -11.70
N PRO A 206 -8.77 11.77 -13.02
CA PRO A 206 -7.84 12.67 -13.70
C PRO A 206 -8.20 14.16 -13.48
N ALA A 207 -8.39 14.52 -12.23
CA ALA A 207 -8.75 15.87 -11.83
C ALA A 207 -8.25 16.19 -10.42
N GLN A 208 -8.09 17.47 -10.12
CA GLN A 208 -7.73 17.94 -8.80
C GLN A 208 -8.67 17.37 -7.72
N ILE A 209 -8.10 16.98 -6.57
CA ILE A 209 -8.88 16.49 -5.43
C ILE A 209 -9.75 17.62 -4.89
N SER A 210 -11.07 17.44 -4.98
CA SER A 210 -12.06 18.43 -4.58
C SER A 210 -13.26 17.79 -3.87
N GLY A 211 -14.26 18.60 -3.54
CA GLY A 211 -15.51 18.15 -2.95
C GLY A 211 -15.31 17.27 -1.71
N ARG A 212 -16.09 16.22 -1.59
CA ARG A 212 -16.04 15.29 -0.45
C ARG A 212 -14.67 14.65 -0.27
N ASN A 213 -13.96 14.34 -1.37
CA ASN A 213 -12.62 13.75 -1.29
C ASN A 213 -11.61 14.72 -0.62
N ARG A 214 -11.70 16.02 -0.87
CA ARG A 214 -10.89 17.02 -0.16
C ARG A 214 -11.32 17.18 1.29
N VAL A 215 -12.63 17.19 1.55
CA VAL A 215 -13.19 17.45 2.88
C VAL A 215 -12.72 16.38 3.89
N TRP A 216 -12.87 15.09 3.59
CA TRP A 216 -12.48 14.06 4.54
C TRP A 216 -10.96 14.05 4.82
N ARG A 217 -10.13 14.30 3.79
CA ARG A 217 -8.66 14.47 3.97
C ARG A 217 -8.36 15.64 4.89
N ARG A 218 -9.02 16.77 4.66
CA ARG A 218 -8.86 17.96 5.49
C ARG A 218 -9.35 17.74 6.92
N THR A 219 -10.42 16.99 7.14
CA THR A 219 -10.92 16.63 8.47
C THR A 219 -9.87 15.86 9.26
N ILE A 220 -9.19 14.88 8.66
CA ILE A 220 -8.11 14.13 9.31
C ILE A 220 -6.93 15.05 9.63
N ILE A 221 -6.47 15.83 8.64
CA ILE A 221 -5.34 16.76 8.81
C ILE A 221 -5.61 17.75 9.94
N ASP A 222 -6.81 18.32 9.97
CA ASP A 222 -7.19 19.30 10.99
C ASP A 222 -7.38 18.65 12.37
N ALA A 223 -7.95 17.43 12.43
CA ALA A 223 -8.08 16.70 13.68
C ALA A 223 -6.70 16.48 14.33
N ILE A 224 -5.71 16.03 13.56
CA ILE A 224 -4.35 15.83 14.09
C ILE A 224 -3.72 17.16 14.48
N ARG A 225 -3.77 18.19 13.63
CA ARG A 225 -3.10 19.47 13.87
C ARG A 225 -3.67 20.26 15.04
N HIS A 226 -4.96 20.10 15.33
CA HIS A 226 -5.62 20.78 16.46
C HIS A 226 -5.58 19.95 17.75
N ASP A 227 -5.07 18.73 17.72
CA ASP A 227 -4.89 17.93 18.93
C ASP A 227 -3.75 18.51 19.77
N PRO A 228 -3.99 18.92 21.03
CA PRO A 228 -2.93 19.47 21.88
C PRO A 228 -1.81 18.46 22.16
N ASP A 229 -2.09 17.16 22.12
CA ASP A 229 -1.10 16.10 22.33
C ASP A 229 -0.23 15.84 21.10
N TRP A 230 -0.60 16.33 19.93
CA TRP A 230 0.25 16.27 18.73
C TRP A 230 1.52 17.12 18.85
N LYS A 231 1.48 18.26 19.56
CA LYS A 231 2.64 19.12 19.89
C LYS A 231 3.48 19.52 18.68
N GLY A 232 2.83 19.83 17.56
CA GLY A 232 3.57 20.17 16.32
C GLY A 232 4.32 18.99 15.70
N GLY A 233 3.95 17.77 16.03
CA GLY A 233 4.61 16.53 15.57
C GLY A 233 5.60 15.94 16.57
N GLU A 234 5.80 16.57 17.75
CA GLU A 234 6.81 16.17 18.75
C GLU A 234 6.19 15.38 19.94
N TYR A 235 5.22 14.51 19.64
CA TYR A 235 4.58 13.66 20.65
C TYR A 235 5.46 12.48 21.08
N GLN A 236 5.19 11.93 22.27
CA GLN A 236 5.85 10.72 22.78
C GLN A 236 4.97 9.46 22.64
N ALA A 237 3.67 9.65 22.67
CA ALA A 237 2.67 8.63 22.40
C ALA A 237 1.72 9.19 21.34
N GLU A 238 1.15 8.31 20.52
CA GLU A 238 0.22 8.72 19.46
C GLU A 238 -0.91 9.60 20.02
N PRO A 239 -1.18 10.75 19.38
CA PRO A 239 -2.22 11.65 19.83
C PRO A 239 -3.60 11.01 19.68
N PRO A 240 -4.56 11.26 20.61
CA PRO A 240 -5.91 10.69 20.54
C PRO A 240 -6.64 10.92 19.22
N SER A 241 -6.32 12.00 18.52
CA SER A 241 -6.86 12.32 17.18
C SER A 241 -6.53 11.30 16.10
N LEU A 242 -5.47 10.49 16.26
CA LEU A 242 -5.19 9.39 15.35
C LEU A 242 -6.36 8.40 15.31
N ARG A 243 -7.07 8.17 16.43
CA ARG A 243 -8.29 7.37 16.45
C ARG A 243 -9.33 7.90 15.45
N THR A 244 -9.65 9.19 15.51
CA THR A 244 -10.61 9.81 14.58
C THR A 244 -10.16 9.72 13.13
N ALA A 245 -8.85 9.84 12.88
CA ALA A 245 -8.28 9.68 11.56
C ALA A 245 -8.50 8.26 11.01
N LEU A 246 -8.29 7.24 11.82
CA LEU A 246 -8.50 5.83 11.48
C LEU A 246 -9.99 5.54 11.20
N GLU A 247 -10.90 6.02 12.06
CA GLU A 247 -12.34 5.90 11.88
C GLU A 247 -12.79 6.51 10.53
N MET A 248 -12.26 7.68 10.18
CA MET A 248 -12.55 8.33 8.89
C MET A 248 -12.01 7.55 7.71
N LEU A 249 -10.78 7.01 7.80
CA LEU A 249 -10.20 6.17 6.76
C LEU A 249 -11.02 4.90 6.54
N TRP A 250 -11.45 4.25 7.62
CA TRP A 250 -12.30 3.07 7.55
C TRP A 250 -13.63 3.37 6.85
N LEU A 251 -14.29 4.47 7.26
CA LEU A 251 -15.56 4.90 6.67
C LEU A 251 -15.43 5.18 5.19
N MET A 252 -14.43 5.95 4.79
CA MET A 252 -14.26 6.39 3.40
C MET A 252 -13.80 5.28 2.46
N GLY A 253 -12.98 4.34 2.97
CA GLY A 253 -12.47 3.21 2.18
C GLY A 253 -13.44 2.03 2.08
N SER A 254 -14.56 2.05 2.80
CA SER A 254 -15.46 0.92 2.93
C SER A 254 -16.56 0.91 1.86
N ASN A 255 -17.16 -0.27 1.68
CA ASN A 255 -18.40 -0.47 0.93
C ASN A 255 -19.56 -0.65 1.92
N PRO A 256 -20.64 0.16 1.86
CA PRO A 256 -21.72 0.11 2.84
C PRO A 256 -22.47 -1.24 2.85
N VAL A 257 -22.60 -1.91 1.71
CA VAL A 257 -23.28 -3.23 1.62
C VAL A 257 -22.46 -4.30 2.33
N LEU A 258 -21.16 -4.39 2.04
CA LEU A 258 -20.26 -5.32 2.71
C LEU A 258 -20.20 -5.05 4.22
N ARG A 259 -20.12 -3.79 4.62
CA ARG A 259 -20.09 -3.43 6.04
C ARG A 259 -21.37 -3.82 6.77
N TYR A 260 -22.52 -3.69 6.14
CA TYR A 260 -23.78 -4.15 6.71
C TYR A 260 -23.84 -5.69 6.83
N GLN A 261 -23.33 -6.42 5.84
CA GLN A 261 -23.24 -7.88 5.90
C GLN A 261 -22.29 -8.36 7.01
N GLU A 262 -21.13 -7.70 7.16
CA GLU A 262 -20.11 -8.02 8.15
C GLU A 262 -20.53 -7.64 9.58
N ALA A 263 -21.31 -6.59 9.72
CA ALA A 263 -21.73 -5.98 10.98
C ALA A 263 -23.24 -5.62 10.95
N PRO A 264 -24.15 -6.62 10.96
CA PRO A 264 -25.58 -6.40 10.72
C PRO A 264 -26.35 -5.85 11.94
N ASN A 265 -25.69 -5.61 13.09
CA ASN A 265 -26.29 -5.05 14.28
C ASN A 265 -25.29 -4.15 15.03
N LEU A 266 -25.82 -3.35 15.96
CA LEU A 266 -25.06 -2.35 16.71
C LEU A 266 -23.79 -2.94 17.36
N ALA A 267 -23.94 -3.99 18.16
CA ALA A 267 -22.82 -4.56 18.91
C ALA A 267 -21.69 -5.05 17.99
N ARG A 268 -22.04 -5.68 16.85
CA ARG A 268 -21.05 -6.15 15.89
C ARG A 268 -20.38 -4.98 15.15
N ALA A 269 -21.11 -3.91 14.87
CA ALA A 269 -20.54 -2.71 14.26
C ALA A 269 -19.51 -2.04 15.17
N ASP A 270 -19.83 -1.93 16.48
CA ASP A 270 -18.92 -1.40 17.48
C ASP A 270 -17.66 -2.27 17.61
N GLU A 271 -17.80 -3.60 17.67
CA GLU A 271 -16.65 -4.53 17.69
C GLU A 271 -15.72 -4.38 16.48
N VAL A 272 -16.28 -4.26 15.28
CA VAL A 272 -15.49 -4.17 14.04
C VAL A 272 -14.68 -2.88 14.00
N ILE A 273 -15.31 -1.74 14.33
CA ILE A 273 -14.59 -0.46 14.32
C ILE A 273 -13.57 -0.37 15.45
N ASP A 274 -13.89 -0.87 16.65
CA ASP A 274 -12.96 -0.87 17.79
C ASP A 274 -11.73 -1.75 17.49
N ALA A 275 -11.91 -2.92 16.88
CA ALA A 275 -10.80 -3.78 16.48
C ALA A 275 -9.90 -3.12 15.43
N TYR A 276 -10.50 -2.47 14.42
CA TYR A 276 -9.76 -1.75 13.40
C TYR A 276 -8.93 -0.60 14.00
N VAL A 277 -9.55 0.21 14.84
CA VAL A 277 -8.88 1.33 15.50
C VAL A 277 -7.80 0.85 16.45
N ALA A 278 -8.07 -0.18 17.28
CA ALA A 278 -7.07 -0.73 18.19
C ALA A 278 -5.82 -1.23 17.46
N HIS A 279 -5.99 -1.84 16.28
CA HIS A 279 -4.87 -2.24 15.44
C HIS A 279 -4.13 -1.02 14.87
N GLY A 280 -4.84 -0.07 14.29
CA GLY A 280 -4.25 1.14 13.69
C GLY A 280 -3.49 1.99 14.69
N MET A 281 -3.99 2.14 15.93
CA MET A 281 -3.28 2.86 17.00
C MET A 281 -1.94 2.23 17.41
N GLN A 282 -1.68 0.98 17.01
CA GLN A 282 -0.41 0.27 17.28
C GLN A 282 0.53 0.28 16.07
N THR A 283 0.02 0.52 14.88
CA THR A 283 0.76 0.32 13.63
C THR A 283 0.95 1.58 12.79
N GLU A 284 0.11 2.58 13.00
CA GLU A 284 0.14 3.84 12.27
C GLU A 284 0.75 4.95 13.13
N ASP A 285 1.36 5.94 12.47
CA ASP A 285 1.93 7.14 13.07
C ASP A 285 1.16 8.38 12.57
N ALA A 286 0.79 9.27 13.49
CA ALA A 286 -0.04 10.43 13.16
C ALA A 286 0.67 11.41 12.20
N ASN A 287 1.99 11.58 12.31
CA ASN A 287 2.73 12.41 11.37
C ASN A 287 2.81 11.77 9.98
N ASP A 288 3.10 10.47 9.90
CA ASP A 288 3.16 9.77 8.62
C ASP A 288 1.82 9.90 7.88
N LEU A 289 0.71 9.68 8.58
CA LEU A 289 -0.64 9.82 8.01
C LEU A 289 -0.97 11.26 7.61
N LEU A 290 -0.64 12.24 8.47
CA LEU A 290 -0.86 13.65 8.17
C LEU A 290 -0.12 14.09 6.91
N TYR A 291 1.17 13.76 6.82
CA TYR A 291 2.01 14.09 5.67
C TYR A 291 1.54 13.39 4.39
N ALA A 292 1.19 12.10 4.46
CA ALA A 292 0.66 11.35 3.32
C ALA A 292 -0.62 11.96 2.75
N LEU A 293 -1.54 12.40 3.62
CA LEU A 293 -2.78 13.06 3.18
C LEU A 293 -2.52 14.48 2.65
N ALA A 294 -1.61 15.24 3.29
CA ALA A 294 -1.24 16.58 2.87
C ALA A 294 -0.53 16.58 1.51
N ALA A 295 0.29 15.55 1.23
CA ALA A 295 1.02 15.39 -0.03
C ALA A 295 0.12 15.44 -1.28
N SER A 296 -1.15 15.06 -1.13
CA SER A 296 -2.12 15.08 -2.24
C SER A 296 -2.57 16.48 -2.69
N SER A 297 -2.11 17.54 -2.04
CA SER A 297 -2.57 18.91 -2.29
C SER A 297 -2.07 19.49 -3.61
N ASP A 298 -0.98 18.95 -4.17
CA ASP A 298 -0.40 19.36 -5.46
C ASP A 298 -0.91 18.53 -6.65
N TYR A 299 -1.81 17.58 -6.41
CA TYR A 299 -2.35 16.72 -7.46
C TYR A 299 -3.36 17.45 -8.34
N ASP A 300 -2.99 17.73 -9.57
CA ASP A 300 -3.87 18.27 -10.63
C ASP A 300 -3.35 17.86 -12.02
N PRO A 301 -3.73 16.70 -12.55
CA PRO A 301 -3.30 16.25 -13.87
C PRO A 301 -4.13 16.90 -15.00
N GLY A 302 -5.21 17.60 -14.68
CA GLY A 302 -6.12 18.16 -15.67
C GLY A 302 -5.45 18.95 -16.78
N PRO A 303 -4.52 19.89 -16.49
CA PRO A 303 -3.81 20.67 -17.51
C PRO A 303 -2.94 19.84 -18.46
N GLY A 304 -2.46 18.67 -18.02
CA GLY A 304 -1.49 17.84 -18.74
C GLY A 304 -2.07 16.64 -19.49
N LEU A 305 -3.35 16.31 -19.36
CA LEU A 305 -3.96 15.08 -19.92
C LEU A 305 -3.70 14.89 -21.42
N ALA A 306 -3.71 15.98 -22.21
CA ALA A 306 -3.44 15.93 -23.65
C ALA A 306 -1.98 15.59 -24.00
N LYS A 307 -1.05 15.66 -23.02
CA LYS A 307 0.36 15.28 -23.21
C LYS A 307 0.58 13.76 -23.07
N ILE A 308 -0.36 13.04 -22.47
CA ILE A 308 -0.25 11.60 -22.25
C ILE A 308 -0.28 10.90 -23.59
N ALA A 309 0.87 10.42 -24.05
CA ALA A 309 1.03 9.84 -25.38
C ALA A 309 0.82 8.33 -25.40
N ALA A 310 1.02 7.65 -24.28
CA ALA A 310 0.85 6.20 -24.16
C ALA A 310 -0.63 5.80 -24.12
N PRO A 311 -1.01 4.63 -24.67
CA PRO A 311 -2.29 4.00 -24.39
C PRO A 311 -2.56 3.95 -22.88
N LEU A 312 -3.77 4.36 -22.47
CA LEU A 312 -4.17 4.43 -21.09
C LEU A 312 -5.51 3.73 -20.87
N MET A 313 -5.58 2.87 -19.84
CA MET A 313 -6.81 2.25 -19.37
C MET A 313 -7.04 2.62 -17.91
N ALA A 314 -7.95 3.53 -17.64
CA ALA A 314 -8.37 3.88 -16.28
C ALA A 314 -9.47 2.93 -15.80
N VAL A 315 -9.36 2.39 -14.58
CA VAL A 315 -10.38 1.49 -14.03
C VAL A 315 -10.79 1.92 -12.62
N ASN A 316 -12.08 2.19 -12.45
CA ASN A 316 -12.69 2.52 -11.17
C ASN A 316 -13.83 1.51 -10.87
N SER A 317 -14.42 1.57 -9.67
CA SER A 317 -15.55 0.72 -9.26
C SER A 317 -16.80 1.57 -9.05
N ALA A 318 -17.96 1.02 -9.39
CA ALA A 318 -19.25 1.70 -9.28
C ALA A 318 -19.65 2.03 -7.83
N ASP A 319 -19.11 1.28 -6.88
CA ASP A 319 -19.34 1.42 -5.44
C ASP A 319 -18.23 2.15 -4.69
N ASP A 320 -17.29 2.79 -5.42
CA ASP A 320 -16.21 3.57 -4.82
C ASP A 320 -16.73 4.90 -4.23
N LEU A 321 -16.71 5.02 -2.91
CA LEU A 321 -17.15 6.24 -2.22
C LEU A 321 -16.12 7.39 -2.27
N ILE A 322 -14.87 7.10 -2.62
CA ILE A 322 -13.82 8.13 -2.78
C ILE A 322 -13.89 8.74 -4.19
N ASN A 323 -14.10 7.90 -5.20
CA ASN A 323 -14.17 8.30 -6.60
C ASN A 323 -15.51 7.86 -7.24
N PRO A 324 -16.66 8.32 -6.71
CA PRO A 324 -17.96 7.85 -7.17
C PRO A 324 -18.18 8.24 -8.64
N PRO A 325 -18.64 7.30 -9.48
CA PRO A 325 -18.85 7.54 -10.91
C PRO A 325 -19.92 8.59 -11.19
N GLU A 326 -20.85 8.82 -10.27
CA GLU A 326 -21.91 9.85 -10.37
C GLU A 326 -21.35 11.27 -10.55
N LEU A 327 -20.06 11.51 -10.23
CA LEU A 327 -19.41 12.78 -10.52
C LEU A 327 -19.20 13.02 -12.02
N GLY A 328 -19.26 11.97 -12.86
CA GLY A 328 -19.03 12.05 -14.30
C GLY A 328 -17.63 12.58 -14.70
N ILE A 329 -16.69 12.61 -13.74
CA ILE A 329 -15.36 13.21 -13.97
C ILE A 329 -14.56 12.32 -14.92
N LEU A 330 -14.50 11.01 -14.65
CA LEU A 330 -13.70 10.09 -15.47
C LEU A 330 -14.18 10.08 -16.92
N GLU A 331 -15.48 9.97 -17.15
CA GLU A 331 -16.08 9.96 -18.49
C GLU A 331 -15.82 11.27 -19.26
N ARG A 332 -15.90 12.40 -18.56
CA ARG A 332 -15.67 13.71 -19.17
C ARG A 332 -14.20 13.93 -19.53
N GLU A 333 -13.29 13.58 -18.62
CA GLU A 333 -11.88 13.93 -18.75
C GLU A 333 -11.08 12.90 -19.58
N ILE A 334 -11.52 11.63 -19.64
CA ILE A 334 -10.78 10.59 -20.37
C ILE A 334 -10.64 10.90 -21.87
N GLY A 335 -11.64 11.56 -22.46
CA GLY A 335 -11.60 12.00 -23.85
C GLY A 335 -10.51 13.03 -24.19
N ARG A 336 -9.87 13.63 -23.18
CA ARG A 336 -8.73 14.54 -23.35
C ARG A 336 -7.40 13.81 -23.48
N VAL A 337 -7.35 12.52 -23.15
CA VAL A 337 -6.17 11.66 -23.34
C VAL A 337 -6.26 11.04 -24.73
N PRO A 338 -5.31 11.28 -25.64
CA PRO A 338 -5.40 10.86 -27.05
C PRO A 338 -5.70 9.35 -27.26
N HIS A 339 -5.17 8.51 -26.39
CA HIS A 339 -5.37 7.05 -26.41
C HIS A 339 -5.96 6.55 -25.09
N GLY A 340 -6.79 7.39 -24.44
CA GLY A 340 -7.40 7.10 -23.17
C GLY A 340 -8.67 6.27 -23.31
N ARG A 341 -8.81 5.26 -22.45
CA ARG A 341 -10.03 4.48 -22.26
C ARG A 341 -10.31 4.37 -20.77
N ALA A 342 -11.57 4.20 -20.43
CA ALA A 342 -11.99 4.01 -19.05
C ALA A 342 -12.96 2.83 -18.92
N ALA A 343 -12.93 2.16 -17.79
CA ALA A 343 -13.89 1.16 -17.38
C ALA A 343 -14.33 1.42 -15.94
N VAL A 344 -15.62 1.23 -15.68
CA VAL A 344 -16.17 1.23 -14.33
C VAL A 344 -16.67 -0.19 -14.05
N ILE A 345 -16.05 -0.85 -13.07
CA ILE A 345 -16.48 -2.18 -12.62
C ILE A 345 -17.88 -2.04 -12.03
N PRO A 346 -18.89 -2.74 -12.57
CA PRO A 346 -20.24 -2.64 -12.04
C PRO A 346 -20.31 -3.21 -10.62
N PHE A 347 -21.20 -2.65 -9.82
CA PHE A 347 -21.49 -3.20 -8.48
C PHE A 347 -21.85 -4.68 -8.55
N ARG A 348 -21.23 -5.49 -7.71
CA ARG A 348 -21.45 -6.93 -7.53
C ARG A 348 -21.21 -7.31 -6.06
N GLU A 349 -21.63 -8.50 -5.67
CA GLU A 349 -21.42 -9.02 -4.31
C GLU A 349 -19.94 -9.12 -3.92
N ASN A 350 -19.05 -9.28 -4.89
CA ASN A 350 -17.60 -9.36 -4.69
C ASN A 350 -16.84 -8.07 -4.96
N THR A 351 -17.50 -6.93 -5.12
CA THR A 351 -16.86 -5.62 -5.16
C THR A 351 -16.68 -5.05 -3.75
N HIS A 352 -15.62 -4.32 -3.55
CA HIS A 352 -15.13 -3.87 -2.24
C HIS A 352 -15.07 -2.34 -2.13
N GLY A 353 -15.93 -1.62 -2.86
CA GLY A 353 -15.89 -0.17 -2.91
C GLY A 353 -14.53 0.32 -3.44
N HIS A 354 -13.93 1.30 -2.76
CA HIS A 354 -12.59 1.76 -3.11
C HIS A 354 -11.57 0.60 -3.11
N GLY A 355 -11.68 -0.36 -2.20
CA GLY A 355 -10.79 -1.53 -2.09
C GLY A 355 -10.80 -2.46 -3.30
N SER A 356 -11.78 -2.38 -4.22
CA SER A 356 -11.83 -3.21 -5.43
C SER A 356 -10.56 -3.15 -6.27
N HIS A 357 -9.80 -2.05 -6.19
CA HIS A 357 -8.51 -1.90 -6.88
C HIS A 357 -7.43 -2.91 -6.43
N THR A 358 -7.53 -3.47 -5.21
CA THR A 358 -6.58 -4.47 -4.71
C THR A 358 -6.96 -5.91 -5.08
N HIS A 359 -8.14 -6.14 -5.65
CA HIS A 359 -8.65 -7.45 -6.06
C HIS A 359 -8.54 -7.58 -7.58
N ALA A 360 -7.37 -8.03 -8.05
CA ALA A 360 -7.03 -8.04 -9.48
C ALA A 360 -7.98 -8.88 -10.34
N VAL A 361 -8.62 -9.89 -9.76
CA VAL A 361 -9.65 -10.71 -10.44
C VAL A 361 -10.78 -9.85 -11.03
N LEU A 362 -11.07 -8.68 -10.45
CA LEU A 362 -12.14 -7.79 -10.89
C LEU A 362 -11.77 -6.98 -12.15
N TRP A 363 -10.49 -6.79 -12.43
CA TRP A 363 -10.04 -5.86 -13.47
C TRP A 363 -8.86 -6.35 -14.34
N LYS A 364 -8.23 -7.49 -14.03
CA LYS A 364 -7.06 -7.99 -14.78
C LYS A 364 -7.30 -8.19 -16.28
N GLN A 365 -8.55 -8.42 -16.70
CA GLN A 365 -8.92 -8.50 -18.11
C GLN A 365 -8.66 -7.18 -18.88
N HIS A 366 -8.82 -6.03 -18.20
CA HIS A 366 -8.50 -4.70 -18.77
C HIS A 366 -6.99 -4.49 -18.89
N LEU A 367 -6.21 -5.07 -17.97
CA LEU A 367 -4.76 -5.10 -18.06
C LEU A 367 -4.30 -5.96 -19.22
N ASP A 368 -4.85 -7.16 -19.41
CA ASP A 368 -4.54 -8.03 -20.55
C ASP A 368 -4.84 -7.34 -21.87
N GLU A 369 -5.98 -6.65 -21.96
CA GLU A 369 -6.33 -5.86 -23.14
C GLU A 369 -5.32 -4.74 -23.41
N LEU A 370 -4.94 -3.98 -22.38
CA LEU A 370 -3.98 -2.88 -22.47
C LEU A 370 -2.59 -3.39 -22.91
N LEU A 371 -2.14 -4.53 -22.37
CA LEU A 371 -0.85 -5.14 -22.71
C LEU A 371 -0.77 -5.73 -24.14
N ARG A 372 -1.87 -5.85 -24.87
CA ARG A 372 -1.87 -6.16 -26.30
C ARG A 372 -1.50 -4.96 -27.17
N SER A 373 -1.51 -3.75 -26.61
CA SER A 373 -1.03 -2.55 -27.32
C SER A 373 0.46 -2.73 -27.69
N PRO A 374 0.87 -2.25 -28.89
CA PRO A 374 2.26 -2.35 -29.33
C PRO A 374 3.23 -1.69 -28.34
N GLN A 375 4.44 -2.19 -28.29
CA GLN A 375 5.58 -1.51 -27.67
C GLN A 375 5.97 -0.30 -28.52
N ARG A 376 6.38 0.78 -27.87
CA ARG A 376 6.73 2.07 -28.49
C ARG A 376 8.24 2.26 -28.53
#